data_96dddc0c705750a556b3989baa2a0528
#
_entry.id   96dddc0c705750a556b3989baa2a0528
#
_cell.length_a   1.000
_cell.length_b   1.000
_cell.length_c   1.000
_cell.angle_alpha   90.00
_cell.angle_beta   90.00
_cell.angle_gamma   90.00
#
_symmetry.space_group_name_H-M   'P 1'
#
loop_
_entity.id
_entity.type
_entity.pdbx_description
1 polymer ?
#
loop_
_entity_poly.entity_id
_entity_poly.type
_entity_poly.pdbx_seq_one_letter_code
_entity_poly.pdbx_strand_id
1 'polypeptide(L)'
;KAALIKAQLNEGDIDYPATFAALQKVRATLAKPGHQIYVTGNPVLTGWVYTYLDQIVEILAWTIALLATLLIVYFRRLYGIALPLLGIALSSIWGLGFMAAMGINLEPLSLPIPFLIAARATSHGVQLVVRYYEELAIVHDGKKAARNALDALFRPGSLAIIVDAIGIAVLMLGAAPFNYKLGMAAGFWGFSVIFTVHFMVPLALTILPQPKKHENANEGVRNFLGKAMALTGGTDGGA
;
A
#
# COMPACT_ATOMS: atom_id res chain seq x y z
N LYS A 1 -1.54 -23.79 -38.99
CA LYS A 1 -2.41 -22.70 -39.45
C LYS A 1 -3.12 -22.14 -38.21
N ALA A 2 -3.15 -20.80 -38.04
CA ALA A 2 -3.86 -20.13 -36.96
C ALA A 2 -4.98 -19.27 -37.56
N ALA A 3 -6.13 -19.17 -36.84
CA ALA A 3 -7.21 -18.29 -37.20
C ALA A 3 -7.43 -17.30 -36.03
N LEU A 4 -7.67 -16.03 -36.34
CA LEU A 4 -7.97 -14.99 -35.38
C LEU A 4 -9.42 -14.57 -35.56
N ILE A 5 -10.20 -14.65 -34.48
CA ILE A 5 -11.57 -14.11 -34.42
C ILE A 5 -11.52 -12.87 -33.53
N LYS A 6 -11.86 -11.72 -34.08
CA LYS A 6 -11.99 -10.48 -33.31
C LYS A 6 -13.46 -10.25 -32.99
N ALA A 7 -13.80 -10.23 -31.70
CA ALA A 7 -15.12 -9.83 -31.22
C ALA A 7 -15.01 -8.47 -30.53
N GLN A 8 -15.93 -7.56 -30.84
CA GLN A 8 -16.01 -6.26 -30.18
C GLN A 8 -17.22 -6.29 -29.24
N LEU A 9 -16.94 -6.05 -27.97
CA LEU A 9 -17.98 -5.95 -26.94
C LEU A 9 -18.40 -4.49 -26.75
N ASN A 10 -19.65 -4.26 -26.43
CA ASN A 10 -20.15 -2.92 -26.13
C ASN A 10 -19.71 -2.52 -24.70
N GLU A 11 -18.87 -1.51 -24.56
CA GLU A 11 -18.20 -1.17 -23.28
C GLU A 11 -19.16 -0.59 -22.22
N GLY A 12 -20.40 -0.23 -22.58
CA GLY A 12 -21.32 0.45 -21.66
C GLY A 12 -21.93 -0.40 -20.54
N ASP A 13 -21.94 -1.74 -20.69
CA ASP A 13 -22.71 -2.64 -19.79
C ASP A 13 -22.07 -4.02 -19.65
N ILE A 14 -20.74 -4.09 -19.58
CA ILE A 14 -20.05 -5.38 -19.50
C ILE A 14 -20.04 -5.91 -18.05
N ASP A 15 -20.75 -7.00 -17.80
CA ASP A 15 -20.54 -7.86 -16.65
C ASP A 15 -19.26 -8.69 -16.89
N TYR A 16 -18.13 -8.21 -16.35
CA TYR A 16 -16.82 -8.84 -16.56
C TYR A 16 -16.74 -10.27 -16.04
N PRO A 17 -17.23 -10.63 -14.82
CA PRO A 17 -17.27 -12.00 -14.34
C PRO A 17 -18.10 -12.92 -15.24
N ALA A 18 -19.30 -12.52 -15.62
CA ALA A 18 -20.18 -13.31 -16.48
C ALA A 18 -19.57 -13.49 -17.88
N THR A 19 -18.99 -12.42 -18.45
CA THR A 19 -18.30 -12.46 -19.75
C THR A 19 -17.11 -13.40 -19.71
N PHE A 20 -16.30 -13.34 -18.66
CA PHE A 20 -15.16 -14.25 -18.48
C PHE A 20 -15.60 -15.71 -18.37
N ALA A 21 -16.63 -16.00 -17.55
CA ALA A 21 -17.19 -17.34 -17.41
C ALA A 21 -17.73 -17.89 -18.75
N ALA A 22 -18.46 -17.07 -19.50
CA ALA A 22 -18.97 -17.42 -20.82
C ALA A 22 -17.82 -17.75 -21.80
N LEU A 23 -16.78 -16.95 -21.84
CA LEU A 23 -15.60 -17.18 -22.69
C LEU A 23 -14.84 -18.43 -22.30
N GLN A 24 -14.70 -18.71 -21.00
CA GLN A 24 -14.10 -19.98 -20.52
C GLN A 24 -14.95 -21.19 -20.91
N LYS A 25 -16.29 -21.09 -20.85
CA LYS A 25 -17.21 -22.14 -21.31
C LYS A 25 -17.07 -22.41 -22.81
N VAL A 26 -17.02 -21.35 -23.62
CA VAL A 26 -16.78 -21.47 -25.08
C VAL A 26 -15.44 -22.15 -25.33
N ARG A 27 -14.38 -21.73 -24.65
CA ARG A 27 -13.05 -22.35 -24.75
C ARG A 27 -13.10 -23.84 -24.41
N ALA A 28 -13.75 -24.21 -23.30
CA ALA A 28 -13.86 -25.61 -22.86
C ALA A 28 -14.69 -26.46 -23.84
N THR A 29 -15.80 -25.91 -24.38
CA THR A 29 -16.69 -26.62 -25.30
C THR A 29 -16.06 -26.86 -26.68
N LEU A 30 -15.26 -25.92 -27.15
CA LEU A 30 -14.64 -25.97 -28.48
C LEU A 30 -13.23 -26.57 -28.47
N ALA A 31 -12.66 -26.86 -27.30
CA ALA A 31 -11.38 -27.54 -27.18
C ALA A 31 -11.47 -28.96 -27.77
N LYS A 32 -10.66 -29.24 -28.80
CA LYS A 32 -10.55 -30.57 -29.44
C LYS A 32 -9.09 -31.00 -29.46
N PRO A 33 -8.78 -32.32 -29.48
CA PRO A 33 -7.43 -32.76 -29.66
C PRO A 33 -6.79 -32.13 -30.92
N GLY A 34 -5.63 -31.52 -30.76
CA GLY A 34 -4.92 -30.82 -31.83
C GLY A 34 -5.35 -29.36 -32.10
N HIS A 35 -6.35 -28.82 -31.35
CA HIS A 35 -6.77 -27.44 -31.44
C HIS A 35 -6.64 -26.75 -30.09
N GLN A 36 -5.84 -25.70 -30.04
CA GLN A 36 -5.71 -24.86 -28.84
C GLN A 36 -6.42 -23.53 -29.09
N ILE A 37 -7.30 -23.15 -28.16
CA ILE A 37 -8.06 -21.90 -28.21
C ILE A 37 -7.51 -20.98 -27.13
N TYR A 38 -6.99 -19.84 -27.55
CA TYR A 38 -6.55 -18.75 -26.66
C TYR A 38 -7.55 -17.62 -26.74
N VAL A 39 -7.96 -17.14 -25.60
CA VAL A 39 -8.85 -15.97 -25.50
C VAL A 39 -8.06 -14.87 -24.79
N THR A 40 -8.03 -13.68 -25.40
CA THR A 40 -7.30 -12.53 -24.85
C THR A 40 -8.09 -11.24 -25.09
N GLY A 41 -7.68 -10.19 -24.44
CA GLY A 41 -8.30 -8.87 -24.52
C GLY A 41 -8.67 -8.31 -23.15
N ASN A 42 -8.97 -7.00 -23.11
CA ASN A 42 -9.26 -6.32 -21.86
C ASN A 42 -10.41 -6.95 -21.05
N PRO A 43 -11.56 -7.34 -21.65
CA PRO A 43 -12.64 -7.97 -20.91
C PRO A 43 -12.24 -9.30 -20.25
N VAL A 44 -11.33 -10.05 -20.90
CA VAL A 44 -10.83 -11.33 -20.34
C VAL A 44 -9.92 -11.08 -19.15
N LEU A 45 -9.00 -10.12 -19.28
CA LEU A 45 -8.06 -9.77 -18.20
C LEU A 45 -8.78 -9.19 -16.99
N THR A 46 -9.71 -8.27 -17.22
CA THR A 46 -10.51 -7.67 -16.15
C THR A 46 -11.43 -8.72 -15.50
N GLY A 47 -12.11 -9.55 -16.27
CA GLY A 47 -12.95 -10.62 -15.76
C GLY A 47 -12.17 -11.65 -14.94
N TRP A 48 -10.92 -11.95 -15.35
CA TRP A 48 -10.02 -12.80 -14.57
C TRP A 48 -9.72 -12.19 -13.20
N VAL A 49 -9.43 -10.89 -13.11
CA VAL A 49 -9.21 -10.18 -11.84
C VAL A 49 -10.41 -10.32 -10.91
N TYR A 50 -11.61 -10.04 -11.44
CA TYR A 50 -12.84 -10.13 -10.64
C TYR A 50 -13.13 -11.55 -10.15
N THR A 51 -12.76 -12.58 -10.92
CA THR A 51 -12.90 -13.98 -10.50
C THR A 51 -12.03 -14.34 -9.29
N TYR A 52 -10.89 -13.66 -9.14
CA TYR A 52 -9.96 -13.88 -8.02
C TYR A 52 -10.02 -12.78 -6.95
N LEU A 53 -11.01 -11.89 -7.02
CA LEU A 53 -11.10 -10.74 -6.11
C LEU A 53 -11.14 -11.16 -4.64
N ASP A 54 -11.89 -12.22 -4.31
CA ASP A 54 -11.98 -12.73 -2.93
C ASP A 54 -10.60 -13.16 -2.41
N GLN A 55 -9.81 -13.85 -3.24
CA GLN A 55 -8.45 -14.26 -2.86
C GLN A 55 -7.51 -13.06 -2.70
N ILE A 56 -7.67 -12.04 -3.55
CA ILE A 56 -6.89 -10.81 -3.47
C ILE A 56 -7.20 -10.07 -2.17
N VAL A 57 -8.47 -9.96 -1.80
CA VAL A 57 -8.92 -9.36 -0.53
C VAL A 57 -8.41 -10.15 0.66
N GLU A 58 -8.44 -11.48 0.59
CA GLU A 58 -7.89 -12.36 1.63
C GLU A 58 -6.39 -12.13 1.82
N ILE A 59 -5.60 -12.10 0.74
CA ILE A 59 -4.16 -11.83 0.79
C ILE A 59 -3.89 -10.43 1.37
N LEU A 60 -4.69 -9.42 0.99
CA LEU A 60 -4.57 -8.07 1.54
C LEU A 60 -4.86 -8.07 3.03
N ALA A 61 -5.90 -8.78 3.49
CA ALA A 61 -6.23 -8.92 4.90
C ALA A 61 -5.10 -9.58 5.70
N TRP A 62 -4.50 -10.66 5.18
CA TRP A 62 -3.33 -11.29 5.78
C TRP A 62 -2.12 -10.37 5.82
N THR A 63 -1.91 -9.58 4.78
CA THR A 63 -0.82 -8.57 4.74
C THR A 63 -1.02 -7.52 5.84
N ILE A 64 -2.23 -7.00 6.00
CA ILE A 64 -2.57 -6.03 7.06
C ILE A 64 -2.42 -6.68 8.44
N ALA A 65 -2.87 -7.93 8.62
CA ALA A 65 -2.71 -8.67 9.86
C ALA A 65 -1.25 -8.88 10.23
N LEU A 66 -0.39 -9.22 9.26
CA LEU A 66 1.05 -9.32 9.46
C LEU A 66 1.67 -7.98 9.86
N LEU A 67 1.33 -6.90 9.15
CA LEU A 67 1.80 -5.55 9.49
C LEU A 67 1.34 -5.15 10.90
N ALA A 68 0.08 -5.39 11.25
CA ALA A 68 -0.43 -5.12 12.59
C ALA A 68 0.33 -5.91 13.66
N THR A 69 0.61 -7.19 13.42
CA THR A 69 1.39 -8.04 14.32
C THR A 69 2.80 -7.49 14.53
N LEU A 70 3.48 -7.09 13.45
CA LEU A 70 4.80 -6.47 13.53
C LEU A 70 4.76 -5.15 14.32
N LEU A 71 3.74 -4.31 14.11
CA LEU A 71 3.56 -3.08 14.85
C LEU A 71 3.27 -3.33 16.34
N ILE A 72 2.50 -4.36 16.67
CA ILE A 72 2.23 -4.77 18.06
C ILE A 72 3.53 -5.19 18.75
N VAL A 73 4.32 -6.03 18.10
CA VAL A 73 5.60 -6.50 18.62
C VAL A 73 6.60 -5.36 18.81
N TYR A 74 6.63 -4.42 17.84
CA TYR A 74 7.58 -3.31 17.84
C TYR A 74 7.20 -2.24 18.85
N PHE A 75 5.99 -1.71 18.81
CA PHE A 75 5.58 -0.57 19.62
C PHE A 75 5.07 -0.96 21.01
N ARG A 76 4.31 -2.05 21.11
CA ARG A 76 3.57 -2.43 22.34
C ARG A 76 2.70 -1.30 22.91
N ARG A 77 2.30 -0.35 22.09
CA ARG A 77 1.52 0.85 22.45
C ARG A 77 0.46 1.12 21.40
N LEU A 78 -0.73 1.50 21.86
CA LEU A 78 -1.89 1.67 21.00
C LEU A 78 -1.65 2.67 19.86
N TYR A 79 -1.04 3.81 20.13
CA TYR A 79 -0.82 4.84 19.10
C TYR A 79 0.19 4.39 18.02
N GLY A 80 1.20 3.63 18.42
CA GLY A 80 2.17 3.06 17.49
C GLY A 80 1.56 2.03 16.55
N ILE A 81 0.45 1.41 16.93
CA ILE A 81 -0.26 0.41 16.14
C ILE A 81 -1.40 1.09 15.35
N ALA A 82 -2.26 1.82 16.05
CA ALA A 82 -3.50 2.35 15.49
C ALA A 82 -3.26 3.43 14.43
N LEU A 83 -2.28 4.34 14.63
CA LEU A 83 -2.09 5.46 13.71
C LEU A 83 -1.52 5.06 12.35
N PRO A 84 -0.51 4.18 12.22
CA PRO A 84 -0.10 3.68 10.93
C PRO A 84 -1.21 2.89 10.21
N LEU A 85 -1.98 2.05 10.94
CA LEU A 85 -3.11 1.32 10.37
C LEU A 85 -4.23 2.24 9.90
N LEU A 86 -4.51 3.32 10.64
CA LEU A 86 -5.45 4.36 10.22
C LEU A 86 -4.98 5.06 8.94
N GLY A 87 -3.68 5.33 8.82
CA GLY A 87 -3.07 5.87 7.62
C GLY A 87 -3.29 4.95 6.40
N ILE A 88 -3.12 3.63 6.56
CA ILE A 88 -3.41 2.65 5.51
C ILE A 88 -4.90 2.71 5.12
N ALA A 89 -5.80 2.67 6.10
CA ALA A 89 -7.24 2.65 5.86
C ALA A 89 -7.70 3.90 5.11
N LEU A 90 -7.30 5.09 5.57
CA LEU A 90 -7.64 6.36 4.92
C LEU A 90 -7.05 6.46 3.51
N SER A 91 -5.80 6.09 3.34
CA SER A 91 -5.14 6.07 2.04
C SER A 91 -5.84 5.12 1.06
N SER A 92 -6.26 3.94 1.55
CA SER A 92 -7.00 2.96 0.72
C SER A 92 -8.39 3.48 0.33
N ILE A 93 -9.13 4.10 1.24
CA ILE A 93 -10.43 4.71 0.95
C ILE A 93 -10.27 5.81 -0.11
N TRP A 94 -9.27 6.67 0.02
CA TRP A 94 -9.03 7.74 -0.95
C TRP A 94 -8.62 7.21 -2.32
N GLY A 95 -7.71 6.23 -2.36
CA GLY A 95 -7.24 5.65 -3.61
C GLY A 95 -8.33 4.89 -4.37
N LEU A 96 -9.05 3.99 -3.68
CA LEU A 96 -10.15 3.24 -4.26
C LEU A 96 -11.32 4.16 -4.64
N GLY A 97 -11.64 5.16 -3.79
CA GLY A 97 -12.65 6.16 -4.09
C GLY A 97 -12.30 6.98 -5.33
N PHE A 98 -11.05 7.37 -5.50
CA PHE A 98 -10.58 8.06 -6.72
C PHE A 98 -10.72 7.18 -7.96
N MET A 99 -10.29 5.91 -7.89
CA MET A 99 -10.43 4.95 -8.99
C MET A 99 -11.91 4.81 -9.40
N ALA A 100 -12.81 4.64 -8.42
CA ALA A 100 -14.24 4.54 -8.67
C ALA A 100 -14.81 5.82 -9.31
N ALA A 101 -14.43 7.01 -8.80
CA ALA A 101 -14.87 8.29 -9.34
C ALA A 101 -14.41 8.54 -10.77
N MET A 102 -13.23 8.01 -11.14
CA MET A 102 -12.66 8.13 -12.49
C MET A 102 -13.07 7.00 -13.44
N GLY A 103 -13.91 6.06 -12.99
CA GLY A 103 -14.31 4.89 -13.78
C GLY A 103 -13.14 3.97 -14.13
N ILE A 104 -12.13 3.88 -13.26
CA ILE A 104 -10.95 3.03 -13.45
C ILE A 104 -11.24 1.67 -12.84
N ASN A 105 -11.33 0.65 -13.69
CA ASN A 105 -11.49 -0.73 -13.24
C ASN A 105 -10.19 -1.30 -12.66
N LEU A 106 -10.33 -2.27 -11.77
CA LEU A 106 -9.21 -3.08 -11.29
C LEU A 106 -8.71 -3.98 -12.42
N GLU A 107 -7.50 -3.73 -12.87
CA GLU A 107 -6.81 -4.52 -13.88
C GLU A 107 -5.66 -5.30 -13.22
N PRO A 108 -5.14 -6.39 -13.83
CA PRO A 108 -4.07 -7.19 -13.23
C PRO A 108 -2.85 -6.38 -12.77
N LEU A 109 -2.49 -5.34 -13.54
CA LEU A 109 -1.36 -4.47 -13.22
C LEU A 109 -1.65 -3.46 -12.11
N SER A 110 -2.92 -3.17 -11.79
CA SER A 110 -3.29 -2.29 -10.68
C SER A 110 -3.38 -3.01 -9.33
N LEU A 111 -3.43 -4.34 -9.32
CA LEU A 111 -3.52 -5.14 -8.09
C LEU A 111 -2.38 -4.94 -7.08
N PRO A 112 -1.11 -4.72 -7.47
CA PRO A 112 -0.04 -4.43 -6.53
C PRO A 112 -0.15 -3.07 -5.83
N ILE A 113 -0.94 -2.11 -6.37
CA ILE A 113 -1.00 -0.74 -5.85
C ILE A 113 -1.41 -0.70 -4.37
N PRO A 114 -2.52 -1.34 -3.93
CA PRO A 114 -2.91 -1.35 -2.52
C PRO A 114 -1.81 -1.82 -1.58
N PHE A 115 -1.06 -2.85 -1.96
CA PHE A 115 0.04 -3.40 -1.17
C PHE A 115 1.21 -2.42 -1.06
N LEU A 116 1.61 -1.80 -2.18
CA LEU A 116 2.67 -0.81 -2.22
C LEU A 116 2.33 0.41 -1.35
N ILE A 117 1.09 0.89 -1.44
CA ILE A 117 0.65 2.05 -0.67
C ILE A 117 0.51 1.71 0.82
N ALA A 118 0.00 0.51 1.15
CA ALA A 118 -0.05 0.04 2.54
C ALA A 118 1.37 -0.01 3.16
N ALA A 119 2.35 -0.55 2.44
CA ALA A 119 3.74 -0.57 2.88
C ALA A 119 4.30 0.85 3.06
N ARG A 120 4.03 1.75 2.12
CA ARG A 120 4.48 3.14 2.16
C ARG A 120 3.83 3.92 3.31
N ALA A 121 2.51 3.84 3.45
CA ALA A 121 1.77 4.47 4.53
C ALA A 121 2.24 3.98 5.91
N THR A 122 2.49 2.67 6.06
CA THR A 122 3.06 2.09 7.28
C THR A 122 4.44 2.66 7.56
N SER A 123 5.34 2.68 6.59
CA SER A 123 6.72 3.16 6.76
C SER A 123 6.75 4.60 7.26
N HIS A 124 6.02 5.51 6.61
CA HIS A 124 5.96 6.92 7.03
C HIS A 124 5.22 7.10 8.35
N GLY A 125 4.14 6.36 8.57
CA GLY A 125 3.39 6.39 9.83
C GLY A 125 4.24 5.94 11.02
N VAL A 126 5.01 4.87 10.86
CA VAL A 126 5.95 4.37 11.87
C VAL A 126 7.03 5.41 12.18
N GLN A 127 7.65 6.01 11.16
CA GLN A 127 8.68 7.04 11.35
C GLN A 127 8.14 8.24 12.15
N LEU A 128 6.94 8.72 11.82
CA LEU A 128 6.31 9.83 12.54
C LEU A 128 6.02 9.48 14.00
N VAL A 129 5.49 8.28 14.26
CA VAL A 129 5.19 7.84 15.63
C VAL A 129 6.47 7.61 16.44
N VAL A 130 7.51 7.02 15.85
CA VAL A 130 8.82 6.87 16.52
C VAL A 130 9.39 8.23 16.89
N ARG A 131 9.42 9.16 15.91
CA ARG A 131 9.92 10.52 16.15
C ARG A 131 9.10 11.27 17.21
N TYR A 132 7.78 11.09 17.20
CA TYR A 132 6.93 11.64 18.26
C TYR A 132 7.33 11.14 19.67
N TYR A 133 7.58 9.85 19.83
CA TYR A 133 8.01 9.32 21.14
C TYR A 133 9.40 9.80 21.55
N GLU A 134 10.33 9.94 20.61
CA GLU A 134 11.64 10.53 20.87
C GLU A 134 11.52 11.98 21.36
N GLU A 135 10.74 12.80 20.65
CA GLU A 135 10.51 14.18 21.03
C GLU A 135 9.76 14.30 22.38
N LEU A 136 8.77 13.42 22.60
CA LEU A 136 8.00 13.39 23.83
C LEU A 136 8.89 13.11 25.07
N ALA A 137 9.89 12.25 24.92
CA ALA A 137 10.87 11.97 25.98
C ALA A 137 11.74 13.19 26.32
N ILE A 138 11.91 14.13 25.37
CA ILE A 138 12.74 15.34 25.57
C ILE A 138 11.88 16.49 26.10
N VAL A 139 10.74 16.78 25.42
CA VAL A 139 9.98 18.01 25.69
C VAL A 139 8.86 17.81 26.73
N HIS A 140 8.49 16.57 27.03
CA HIS A 140 7.42 16.18 27.99
C HIS A 140 6.05 16.83 27.72
N ASP A 141 5.82 17.31 26.49
CA ASP A 141 4.57 17.92 26.01
C ASP A 141 4.18 17.26 24.67
N GLY A 142 3.01 16.60 24.64
CA GLY A 142 2.56 15.85 23.49
C GLY A 142 2.29 16.71 22.26
N LYS A 143 1.75 17.93 22.44
CA LYS A 143 1.49 18.83 21.31
C LYS A 143 2.79 19.34 20.70
N LYS A 144 3.74 19.70 21.57
CA LYS A 144 5.06 20.16 21.14
C LYS A 144 5.85 19.03 20.49
N ALA A 145 5.80 17.82 21.06
CA ALA A 145 6.43 16.64 20.49
C ALA A 145 5.87 16.27 19.09
N ALA A 146 4.54 16.32 18.93
CA ALA A 146 3.89 16.08 17.64
C ALA A 146 4.30 17.11 16.58
N ARG A 147 4.38 18.38 16.97
CA ARG A 147 4.83 19.47 16.09
C ARG A 147 6.29 19.27 15.68
N ASN A 148 7.17 19.00 16.64
CA ASN A 148 8.59 18.77 16.35
C ASN A 148 8.80 17.56 15.43
N ALA A 149 8.04 16.48 15.65
CA ALA A 149 8.09 15.29 14.77
C ALA A 149 7.64 15.61 13.35
N LEU A 150 6.56 16.41 13.20
CA LEU A 150 6.11 16.89 11.89
C LEU A 150 7.18 17.76 11.22
N ASP A 151 7.69 18.77 11.93
CA ASP A 151 8.69 19.71 11.39
C ASP A 151 9.96 18.96 10.91
N ALA A 152 10.39 17.93 11.65
CA ALA A 152 11.56 17.13 11.31
C ALA A 152 11.36 16.25 10.08
N LEU A 153 10.17 15.63 9.93
CA LEU A 153 9.93 14.60 8.93
C LEU A 153 9.09 15.07 7.73
N PHE A 154 8.42 16.22 7.82
CA PHE A 154 7.52 16.69 6.76
C PHE A 154 8.26 16.91 5.44
N ARG A 155 9.35 17.68 5.47
CA ARG A 155 10.11 17.98 4.24
C ARG A 155 10.70 16.73 3.59
N PRO A 156 11.53 15.90 4.27
CA PRO A 156 12.12 14.73 3.64
C PRO A 156 11.07 13.69 3.26
N GLY A 157 10.06 13.46 4.10
CA GLY A 157 9.01 12.49 3.84
C GLY A 157 8.09 12.89 2.69
N SER A 158 7.63 14.15 2.66
CA SER A 158 6.78 14.63 1.55
C SER A 158 7.55 14.65 0.24
N LEU A 159 8.83 15.04 0.24
CA LEU A 159 9.65 15.00 -0.96
C LEU A 159 9.81 13.58 -1.49
N ALA A 160 10.07 12.61 -0.62
CA ALA A 160 10.16 11.20 -1.01
C ALA A 160 8.83 10.71 -1.64
N ILE A 161 7.68 11.03 -1.04
CA ILE A 161 6.38 10.65 -1.57
C ILE A 161 6.10 11.33 -2.92
N ILE A 162 6.44 12.59 -3.06
CA ILE A 162 6.25 13.33 -4.33
C ILE A 162 7.10 12.70 -5.44
N VAL A 163 8.36 12.38 -5.16
CA VAL A 163 9.25 11.72 -6.13
C VAL A 163 8.70 10.36 -6.53
N ASP A 164 8.23 9.57 -5.58
CA ASP A 164 7.60 8.28 -5.85
C ASP A 164 6.33 8.44 -6.71
N ALA A 165 5.45 9.38 -6.33
CA ALA A 165 4.20 9.61 -7.05
C ALA A 165 4.47 10.09 -8.49
N ILE A 166 5.44 10.98 -8.69
CA ILE A 166 5.87 11.43 -10.03
C ILE A 166 6.49 10.25 -10.80
N GLY A 167 7.36 9.46 -10.16
CA GLY A 167 7.98 8.29 -10.77
C GLY A 167 6.93 7.29 -11.30
N ILE A 168 5.88 7.05 -10.52
CA ILE A 168 4.76 6.19 -10.95
C ILE A 168 3.93 6.89 -12.04
N ALA A 169 3.68 8.20 -11.90
CA ALA A 169 2.91 8.96 -12.88
C ALA A 169 3.59 9.00 -14.26
N VAL A 170 4.90 8.84 -14.35
CA VAL A 170 5.63 8.71 -15.63
C VAL A 170 5.11 7.53 -16.48
N LEU A 171 4.51 6.51 -15.85
CA LEU A 171 3.84 5.43 -16.59
C LEU A 171 2.75 5.95 -17.53
N MET A 172 2.14 7.11 -17.24
CA MET A 172 1.13 7.74 -18.11
C MET A 172 1.68 8.10 -19.49
N LEU A 173 3.00 8.25 -19.64
CA LEU A 173 3.67 8.54 -20.91
C LEU A 173 3.79 7.29 -21.79
N GLY A 174 3.52 6.10 -21.25
CA GLY A 174 3.57 4.86 -22.01
C GLY A 174 2.48 4.79 -23.08
N ALA A 175 2.81 4.20 -24.24
CA ALA A 175 1.91 4.12 -25.38
C ALA A 175 0.66 3.24 -25.16
N ALA A 176 0.68 2.35 -24.16
CA ALA A 176 -0.46 1.48 -23.89
C ALA A 176 -1.55 2.22 -23.07
N PRO A 177 -2.82 2.15 -23.47
CA PRO A 177 -3.91 2.89 -22.80
C PRO A 177 -4.05 2.60 -21.31
N PHE A 178 -3.73 1.37 -20.86
CA PHE A 178 -3.79 0.99 -19.45
C PHE A 178 -2.71 1.70 -18.62
N ASN A 179 -1.56 2.07 -19.19
CA ASN A 179 -0.50 2.78 -18.51
C ASN A 179 -0.97 4.13 -17.99
N TYR A 180 -1.82 4.84 -18.77
CA TYR A 180 -2.38 6.11 -18.37
C TYR A 180 -3.24 5.96 -17.11
N LYS A 181 -4.18 5.01 -17.12
CA LYS A 181 -5.05 4.72 -15.97
C LYS A 181 -4.26 4.28 -14.74
N LEU A 182 -3.28 3.41 -14.94
CA LEU A 182 -2.40 2.92 -13.88
C LEU A 182 -1.57 4.04 -13.25
N GLY A 183 -0.91 4.85 -14.06
CA GLY A 183 -0.09 5.97 -13.59
C GLY A 183 -0.92 7.04 -12.87
N MET A 184 -2.12 7.33 -13.36
CA MET A 184 -3.05 8.27 -12.73
C MET A 184 -3.54 7.75 -11.38
N ALA A 185 -4.01 6.50 -11.31
CA ALA A 185 -4.51 5.90 -10.09
C ALA A 185 -3.42 5.76 -9.03
N ALA A 186 -2.28 5.18 -9.39
CA ALA A 186 -1.18 4.93 -8.46
C ALA A 186 -0.47 6.23 -8.06
N GLY A 187 -0.34 7.18 -8.96
CA GLY A 187 0.22 8.51 -8.68
C GLY A 187 -0.64 9.29 -7.68
N PHE A 188 -1.97 9.34 -7.92
CA PHE A 188 -2.91 9.95 -6.96
C PHE A 188 -2.88 9.25 -5.61
N TRP A 189 -2.94 7.93 -5.60
CA TRP A 189 -2.95 7.15 -4.37
C TRP A 189 -1.65 7.35 -3.57
N GLY A 190 -0.49 7.30 -4.25
CA GLY A 190 0.80 7.62 -3.64
C GLY A 190 0.83 9.01 -3.05
N PHE A 191 0.38 10.03 -3.80
CA PHE A 191 0.30 11.41 -3.34
C PHE A 191 -0.63 11.58 -2.13
N SER A 192 -1.74 10.83 -2.06
CA SER A 192 -2.69 10.88 -0.95
C SER A 192 -2.06 10.55 0.41
N VAL A 193 -0.95 9.80 0.45
CA VAL A 193 -0.22 9.45 1.68
C VAL A 193 0.30 10.69 2.40
N ILE A 194 0.57 11.80 1.70
CA ILE A 194 0.95 13.07 2.35
C ILE A 194 -0.17 13.53 3.28
N PHE A 195 -1.41 13.49 2.82
CA PHE A 195 -2.56 13.94 3.63
C PHE A 195 -2.94 12.91 4.68
N THR A 196 -3.04 11.64 4.28
CA THR A 196 -3.54 10.57 5.14
C THR A 196 -2.55 10.11 6.20
N VAL A 197 -1.26 10.39 6.02
CA VAL A 197 -0.22 10.02 6.99
C VAL A 197 0.50 11.24 7.54
N HIS A 198 1.16 12.06 6.69
CA HIS A 198 2.00 13.16 7.18
C HIS A 198 1.22 14.27 7.88
N PHE A 199 -0.04 14.51 7.50
CA PHE A 199 -0.89 15.46 8.23
C PHE A 199 -1.74 14.79 9.29
N MET A 200 -2.42 13.69 8.97
CA MET A 200 -3.38 13.08 9.89
C MET A 200 -2.74 12.44 11.12
N VAL A 201 -1.56 11.81 10.97
CA VAL A 201 -0.89 11.17 12.12
C VAL A 201 -0.44 12.21 13.17
N PRO A 202 0.31 13.26 12.82
CA PRO A 202 0.67 14.30 13.81
C PRO A 202 -0.55 15.04 14.35
N LEU A 203 -1.57 15.33 13.53
CA LEU A 203 -2.80 15.95 13.99
C LEU A 203 -3.50 15.08 15.04
N ALA A 204 -3.63 13.78 14.78
CA ALA A 204 -4.18 12.83 15.75
C ALA A 204 -3.38 12.83 17.06
N LEU A 205 -2.05 12.85 16.97
CA LEU A 205 -1.16 12.90 18.15
C LEU A 205 -1.29 14.19 18.96
N THR A 206 -1.73 15.30 18.36
CA THR A 206 -2.00 16.54 19.11
C THR A 206 -3.32 16.50 19.89
N ILE A 207 -4.29 15.71 19.42
CA ILE A 207 -5.66 15.61 19.99
C ILE A 207 -5.72 14.48 21.01
N LEU A 208 -5.00 13.39 20.77
CA LEU A 208 -5.02 12.22 21.64
C LEU A 208 -4.34 12.49 22.99
N PRO A 209 -4.82 11.87 24.09
CA PRO A 209 -4.21 12.00 25.40
C PRO A 209 -2.76 11.52 25.38
N GLN A 210 -1.90 12.23 26.13
CA GLN A 210 -0.50 11.79 26.24
C GLN A 210 -0.41 10.41 26.90
N PRO A 211 0.47 9.53 26.39
CA PRO A 211 0.75 8.25 27.04
C PRO A 211 1.33 8.48 28.44
N LYS A 212 0.72 7.89 29.45
CA LYS A 212 1.04 8.11 30.88
C LYS A 212 2.45 7.65 31.31
N LYS A 213 3.20 6.93 30.48
CA LYS A 213 4.52 6.38 30.85
C LYS A 213 5.54 6.57 29.74
N HIS A 214 6.59 7.31 30.07
CA HIS A 214 7.75 7.60 29.20
C HIS A 214 8.77 6.45 29.21
N GLU A 215 8.32 5.22 29.09
CA GLU A 215 9.24 4.10 28.96
C GLU A 215 9.73 4.03 27.50
N ASN A 216 11.05 4.06 27.32
CA ASN A 216 11.70 4.00 26.01
C ASN A 216 11.17 2.82 25.19
N ALA A 217 10.33 3.08 24.22
CA ALA A 217 9.77 2.07 23.31
C ALA A 217 10.89 1.29 22.58
N ASN A 218 12.09 1.87 22.50
CA ASN A 218 13.25 1.32 21.83
C ASN A 218 14.18 0.45 22.69
N GLU A 219 13.96 0.32 24.01
CA GLU A 219 14.87 -0.52 24.81
C GLU A 219 14.87 -1.99 24.39
N GLY A 220 13.71 -2.53 24.05
CA GLY A 220 13.63 -3.92 23.58
C GLY A 220 14.32 -4.13 22.24
N VAL A 221 14.12 -3.21 21.29
CA VAL A 221 14.75 -3.28 19.97
C VAL A 221 16.24 -2.95 20.06
N ARG A 222 16.61 -1.94 20.86
CA ARG A 222 18.01 -1.59 21.11
C ARG A 222 18.77 -2.74 21.78
N ASN A 223 18.16 -3.41 22.75
CA ASN A 223 18.74 -4.58 23.42
C ASN A 223 18.82 -5.79 22.49
N PHE A 224 17.81 -5.98 21.60
CA PHE A 224 17.86 -7.02 20.57
C PHE A 224 18.94 -6.72 19.53
N LEU A 225 19.01 -5.49 19.01
CA LEU A 225 20.05 -5.07 18.07
C LEU A 225 21.43 -5.10 18.71
N GLY A 226 21.56 -4.68 19.97
CA GLY A 226 22.80 -4.77 20.72
C GLY A 226 23.26 -6.22 20.91
N LYS A 227 22.32 -7.14 21.18
CA LYS A 227 22.64 -8.58 21.23
C LYS A 227 22.99 -9.14 19.85
N ALA A 228 22.28 -8.76 18.82
CA ALA A 228 22.57 -9.18 17.44
C ALA A 228 23.92 -8.65 16.97
N MET A 229 24.25 -7.38 17.26
CA MET A 229 25.56 -6.80 16.97
C MET A 229 26.68 -7.46 17.78
N ALA A 230 26.44 -7.79 19.05
CA ALA A 230 27.41 -8.53 19.88
C ALA A 230 27.65 -9.95 19.35
N LEU A 231 26.65 -10.58 18.73
CA LEU A 231 26.79 -11.89 18.09
C LEU A 231 27.53 -11.84 16.75
N THR A 232 27.43 -10.70 16.03
CA THR A 232 28.06 -10.50 14.71
C THR A 232 29.39 -9.75 14.80
N GLY A 233 29.66 -9.03 15.88
CA GLY A 233 30.85 -8.20 16.13
C GLY A 233 31.90 -8.85 17.03
N GLY A 234 31.90 -10.15 17.20
CA GLY A 234 32.87 -10.86 18.01
C GLY A 234 34.15 -11.16 17.28
N THR A 235 34.94 -10.17 16.91
CA THR A 235 36.42 -10.29 16.79
C THR A 235 37.00 -8.90 16.48
N ASP A 236 36.99 -7.99 17.40
CA ASP A 236 38.03 -6.96 17.37
C ASP A 236 39.24 -7.49 18.10
N GLY A 237 40.15 -7.97 17.26
CA GLY A 237 41.52 -8.31 17.70
C GLY A 237 42.18 -7.09 18.29
N GLY A 238 42.59 -7.18 19.51
CA GLY A 238 43.58 -6.28 20.04
C GLY A 238 44.89 -6.40 19.26
N ALA A 239 45.43 -5.27 18.91
CA ALA A 239 46.83 -4.97 18.70
C ALA A 239 47.01 -3.47 18.88
#